data_fdd527702187785ab700818ed81edb0c
#
_entry.id   fdd527702187785ab700818ed81edb0c
#
_cell.length_a   1.000
_cell.length_b   1.000
_cell.length_c   1.000
_cell.angle_alpha   90.00
_cell.angle_beta   90.00
_cell.angle_gamma   90.00
#
_symmetry.space_group_name_H-M   'P 1'
#
loop_
_entity.id
_entity.type
_entity.pdbx_description
1 polymer ?
#
loop_
_entity_poly.entity_id
_entity_poly.type
_entity_poly.pdbx_seq_one_letter_code
_entity_poly.pdbx_strand_id
1 'polypeptide(L)'
;MVSTWPDISHLAITKPELIGVLQQMGPQVKWPPKMKASKVNRNPKRWCEFHSDHGHTTEDCIALKIEVAELLKKGHLREFLSDKAKNLLNKEGPGLPTEAAPALPQQQDRVIHVISGRSEVSGISSAAAKRSTRNARNSQEAEGPKRLLLGTDEISFTAREQERVLAPHHDSLVISLTIANCLVKRILVDNGRSSNIIFHSAYANLGLEPKALTRKATPLVGFSGEVKQTLGEVLLPVYAEGINQATKFLVVDCLSSYNVILGRPWIHDMGAVPSTLHQLVKFPTPRGIKAVKGDQENARSCYQTTLKG
;
A
#
# COMPACT_ATOMS: atom_id res chain seq x y z
N MET A 1 39.07 -19.80 20.77
CA MET A 1 38.03 -19.19 21.62
C MET A 1 37.00 -18.54 20.68
N VAL A 2 35.78 -19.08 20.66
CA VAL A 2 34.71 -18.49 19.86
C VAL A 2 34.21 -17.28 20.65
N SER A 3 34.43 -16.07 20.11
CA SER A 3 33.91 -14.85 20.67
C SER A 3 32.38 -14.88 20.51
N THR A 4 31.66 -15.10 21.56
CA THR A 4 30.19 -15.03 21.60
C THR A 4 29.77 -13.64 22.06
N TRP A 5 29.71 -12.70 21.13
CA TRP A 5 29.17 -11.36 21.38
C TRP A 5 27.73 -11.29 20.89
N PRO A 6 26.78 -10.72 21.63
CA PRO A 6 26.82 -10.39 23.06
C PRO A 6 26.74 -11.67 23.93
N ASP A 7 27.36 -11.65 25.12
CA ASP A 7 27.38 -12.77 26.03
C ASP A 7 26.81 -12.42 27.42
N ILE A 8 26.83 -13.40 28.33
CA ILE A 8 26.27 -13.28 29.69
C ILE A 8 26.90 -12.14 30.51
N SER A 9 28.14 -11.71 30.19
CA SER A 9 28.82 -10.62 30.91
C SER A 9 28.25 -9.24 30.61
N HIS A 10 27.43 -9.14 29.58
CA HIS A 10 26.81 -7.90 29.13
C HIS A 10 25.41 -7.68 29.73
N LEU A 11 24.89 -8.61 30.50
CA LEU A 11 23.63 -8.49 31.21
C LEU A 11 23.79 -7.67 32.50
N ALA A 12 22.81 -6.83 32.79
CA ALA A 12 22.74 -6.00 33.99
C ALA A 12 22.13 -6.73 35.21
N ILE A 13 21.64 -7.97 35.00
CA ILE A 13 21.01 -8.80 36.04
C ILE A 13 22.02 -9.80 36.66
N THR A 14 21.76 -10.18 37.90
CA THR A 14 22.55 -11.22 38.57
C THR A 14 22.25 -12.59 38.00
N LYS A 15 23.19 -13.55 38.17
CA LYS A 15 23.03 -14.91 37.63
C LYS A 15 21.86 -15.71 38.22
N PRO A 16 21.57 -15.63 39.53
CA PRO A 16 20.35 -16.23 40.06
C PRO A 16 19.07 -15.66 39.46
N GLU A 17 19.01 -14.33 39.26
CA GLU A 17 17.89 -13.66 38.61
C GLU A 17 17.75 -14.12 37.16
N LEU A 18 18.86 -14.25 36.44
CA LEU A 18 18.88 -14.76 35.06
C LEU A 18 18.26 -16.17 34.99
N ILE A 19 18.59 -17.08 35.88
CA ILE A 19 18.00 -18.41 35.91
C ILE A 19 16.49 -18.34 36.15
N GLY A 20 16.04 -17.45 37.04
CA GLY A 20 14.62 -17.21 37.28
C GLY A 20 13.88 -16.72 36.00
N VAL A 21 14.49 -15.79 35.26
CA VAL A 21 13.96 -15.30 33.97
C VAL A 21 13.90 -16.42 32.92
N LEU A 22 14.97 -17.23 32.82
CA LEU A 22 15.01 -18.37 31.90
C LEU A 22 13.94 -19.43 32.23
N GLN A 23 13.63 -19.65 33.49
CA GLN A 23 12.54 -20.55 33.92
C GLN A 23 11.18 -20.03 33.53
N GLN A 24 10.95 -18.70 33.62
CA GLN A 24 9.70 -18.07 33.20
C GLN A 24 9.50 -18.11 31.66
N MET A 25 10.60 -18.11 30.89
CA MET A 25 10.54 -18.21 29.43
C MET A 25 10.14 -19.62 28.93
N GLY A 26 10.15 -20.61 29.78
CA GLY A 26 9.61 -21.95 29.51
C GLY A 26 10.19 -22.64 28.27
N PRO A 27 9.34 -22.94 27.26
CA PRO A 27 9.74 -23.72 26.07
C PRO A 27 10.71 -23.01 25.13
N GLN A 28 10.96 -21.72 25.32
CA GLN A 28 11.86 -20.91 24.47
C GLN A 28 13.33 -21.19 24.84
N VAL A 29 13.59 -21.73 26.01
CA VAL A 29 14.94 -22.05 26.53
C VAL A 29 15.26 -23.52 26.33
N LYS A 30 16.40 -23.80 25.69
CA LYS A 30 16.91 -25.16 25.55
C LYS A 30 17.66 -25.58 26.80
N TRP A 31 16.97 -26.26 27.72
CA TRP A 31 17.60 -26.81 28.90
C TRP A 31 18.54 -27.94 28.52
N PRO A 32 19.74 -28.01 29.11
CA PRO A 32 20.69 -29.02 28.77
C PRO A 32 20.24 -30.41 29.26
N PRO A 33 20.57 -31.49 28.53
CA PRO A 33 20.32 -32.83 29.02
C PRO A 33 21.21 -33.12 30.24
N LYS A 34 20.79 -34.09 31.05
CA LYS A 34 21.60 -34.54 32.22
C LYS A 34 23.01 -34.87 31.78
N MET A 35 24.01 -34.47 32.56
CA MET A 35 25.41 -34.70 32.24
C MET A 35 25.73 -36.18 32.11
N LYS A 36 26.43 -36.58 31.04
CA LYS A 36 26.79 -37.97 30.74
C LYS A 36 27.93 -38.52 31.62
N ALA A 37 28.72 -37.63 32.25
CA ALA A 37 29.85 -38.08 33.11
C ALA A 37 29.38 -38.74 34.40
N SER A 38 30.09 -39.79 34.86
CA SER A 38 29.76 -40.48 36.10
C SER A 38 29.84 -39.56 37.32
N LYS A 39 28.91 -39.70 38.26
CA LYS A 39 28.85 -38.89 39.49
C LYS A 39 30.11 -38.97 40.34
N VAL A 40 30.88 -40.08 40.25
CA VAL A 40 32.10 -40.33 41.00
C VAL A 40 33.22 -39.33 40.64
N ASN A 41 33.27 -38.86 39.43
CA ASN A 41 34.36 -38.00 38.93
C ASN A 41 33.98 -36.49 38.95
N ARG A 42 32.88 -36.12 39.60
CA ARG A 42 32.42 -34.75 39.67
C ARG A 42 32.77 -34.08 40.99
N ASN A 43 33.10 -32.80 40.94
CA ASN A 43 33.35 -32.06 42.16
C ASN A 43 32.04 -31.78 42.91
N PRO A 44 31.79 -32.39 44.08
CA PRO A 44 30.53 -32.25 44.81
C PRO A 44 30.32 -30.83 45.39
N LYS A 45 31.38 -30.04 45.50
CA LYS A 45 31.33 -28.65 46.02
C LYS A 45 30.90 -27.60 44.98
N ARG A 46 30.79 -28.00 43.72
CA ARG A 46 30.40 -27.07 42.62
C ARG A 46 29.05 -27.48 42.07
N TRP A 47 28.07 -26.59 42.19
CA TRP A 47 26.70 -26.78 41.71
C TRP A 47 26.41 -25.85 40.54
N CYS A 48 25.75 -26.35 39.51
CA CYS A 48 25.25 -25.57 38.38
C CYS A 48 23.74 -25.61 38.36
N GLU A 49 23.10 -24.46 38.54
CA GLU A 49 21.63 -24.33 38.53
C GLU A 49 21.03 -24.64 37.16
N PHE A 50 21.74 -24.27 36.07
CA PHE A 50 21.28 -24.53 34.70
C PHE A 50 21.23 -26.02 34.35
N HIS A 51 22.17 -26.84 34.86
CA HIS A 51 22.15 -28.29 34.68
C HIS A 51 21.44 -29.03 35.82
N SER A 52 21.12 -28.35 36.90
CA SER A 52 20.63 -28.96 38.15
C SER A 52 21.49 -30.14 38.58
N ASP A 53 22.83 -29.99 38.51
CA ASP A 53 23.80 -31.06 38.79
C ASP A 53 25.14 -30.49 39.27
N HIS A 54 25.93 -31.36 39.89
CA HIS A 54 27.28 -31.06 40.39
C HIS A 54 28.35 -31.19 39.30
N GLY A 55 29.52 -30.50 39.48
CA GLY A 55 30.69 -30.62 38.62
C GLY A 55 31.35 -29.31 38.25
N HIS A 56 30.56 -28.25 37.97
CA HIS A 56 31.03 -26.91 37.73
C HIS A 56 30.06 -25.89 38.35
N THR A 57 30.43 -24.63 38.41
CA THR A 57 29.55 -23.56 38.90
C THR A 57 28.66 -23.03 37.77
N THR A 58 27.52 -22.41 38.09
CA THR A 58 26.67 -21.76 37.11
C THR A 58 27.43 -20.69 36.30
N GLU A 59 28.45 -20.09 36.91
CA GLU A 59 29.32 -19.10 36.28
C GLU A 59 30.21 -19.65 35.16
N ASP A 60 30.68 -20.87 35.35
CA ASP A 60 31.57 -21.58 34.42
C ASP A 60 30.78 -22.38 33.37
N CYS A 61 29.44 -22.34 33.41
CA CYS A 61 28.60 -23.14 32.55
C CYS A 61 28.67 -22.67 31.10
N ILE A 62 29.32 -23.46 30.25
CA ILE A 62 29.46 -23.18 28.82
C ILE A 62 28.08 -23.26 28.12
N ALA A 63 27.26 -24.25 28.50
CA ALA A 63 25.92 -24.40 27.89
C ALA A 63 25.03 -23.21 28.20
N LEU A 64 25.07 -22.64 29.40
CA LEU A 64 24.34 -21.43 29.76
C LEU A 64 24.83 -20.23 28.93
N LYS A 65 26.16 -20.09 28.76
CA LYS A 65 26.73 -19.00 27.96
C LYS A 65 26.27 -19.06 26.50
N ILE A 66 26.22 -20.24 25.90
CA ILE A 66 25.76 -20.46 24.54
C ILE A 66 24.27 -20.16 24.43
N GLU A 67 23.43 -20.67 25.32
CA GLU A 67 21.98 -20.46 25.30
C GLU A 67 21.63 -19.00 25.47
N VAL A 68 22.26 -18.28 26.40
CA VAL A 68 22.09 -16.83 26.58
C VAL A 68 22.48 -16.06 25.31
N ALA A 69 23.60 -16.43 24.67
CA ALA A 69 24.00 -15.79 23.42
C ALA A 69 23.01 -16.04 22.28
N GLU A 70 22.43 -17.24 22.19
CA GLU A 70 21.38 -17.56 21.22
C GLU A 70 20.09 -16.78 21.49
N LEU A 71 19.66 -16.67 22.75
CA LEU A 71 18.49 -15.92 23.16
C LEU A 71 18.66 -14.41 22.86
N LEU A 72 19.83 -13.85 23.12
CA LEU A 72 20.18 -12.47 22.79
C LEU A 72 20.16 -12.22 21.27
N LYS A 73 20.66 -13.16 20.46
CA LYS A 73 20.58 -13.08 18.99
C LYS A 73 19.14 -13.12 18.48
N LYS A 74 18.27 -13.90 19.11
CA LYS A 74 16.84 -13.98 18.80
C LYS A 74 16.03 -12.76 19.27
N GLY A 75 16.68 -11.83 19.97
CA GLY A 75 16.04 -10.62 20.48
C GLY A 75 15.46 -10.73 21.88
N HIS A 76 15.53 -11.93 22.51
CA HIS A 76 15.16 -12.13 23.91
C HIS A 76 16.24 -11.56 24.83
N LEU A 77 15.91 -11.29 26.10
CA LEU A 77 16.83 -10.77 27.12
C LEU A 77 17.48 -9.39 26.80
N ARG A 78 17.08 -8.71 25.73
CA ARG A 78 17.62 -7.39 25.37
C ARG A 78 17.33 -6.31 26.41
N GLU A 79 16.23 -6.42 27.10
CA GLU A 79 15.85 -5.51 28.19
C GLU A 79 16.84 -5.55 29.37
N PHE A 80 17.47 -6.71 29.58
CA PHE A 80 18.45 -6.94 30.67
C PHE A 80 19.88 -6.61 30.26
N LEU A 81 20.14 -6.13 29.05
CA LEU A 81 21.46 -5.67 28.63
C LEU A 81 21.86 -4.40 29.36
N SER A 82 23.14 -4.32 29.76
CA SER A 82 23.73 -3.10 30.30
C SER A 82 23.72 -1.97 29.25
N ASP A 83 23.66 -0.72 29.70
CA ASP A 83 23.59 0.44 28.78
C ASP A 83 24.81 0.52 27.85
N LYS A 84 25.98 0.06 28.30
CA LYS A 84 27.17 -0.07 27.46
C LYS A 84 26.97 -1.08 26.33
N ALA A 85 26.34 -2.22 26.63
CA ALA A 85 26.06 -3.26 25.65
C ALA A 85 24.95 -2.84 24.65
N LYS A 86 23.94 -2.14 25.12
CA LYS A 86 22.88 -1.54 24.25
C LYS A 86 23.47 -0.56 23.25
N ASN A 87 24.39 0.31 23.71
CA ASN A 87 25.04 1.31 22.85
C ASN A 87 25.99 0.68 21.82
N LEU A 88 26.63 -0.45 22.15
CA LEU A 88 27.49 -1.17 21.21
C LEU A 88 26.68 -1.93 20.16
N LEU A 89 25.56 -2.56 20.52
CA LEU A 89 24.66 -3.20 19.58
C LEU A 89 24.04 -2.20 18.56
N ASN A 90 23.87 -0.96 18.97
CA ASN A 90 23.40 0.12 18.08
C ASN A 90 24.50 0.65 17.13
N LYS A 91 25.78 0.33 17.35
CA LYS A 91 26.94 0.75 16.53
C LYS A 91 27.41 -0.26 15.51
N GLU A 92 27.12 -1.54 15.67
CA GLU A 92 27.51 -2.60 14.76
C GLU A 92 26.30 -3.03 13.89
N GLY A 93 26.10 -2.40 12.71
CA GLY A 93 25.53 -3.01 11.53
C GLY A 93 26.68 -3.31 10.57
N PRO A 94 26.54 -4.17 9.55
CA PRO A 94 25.36 -4.78 8.97
C PRO A 94 25.49 -6.30 8.84
N GLY A 95 24.51 -7.05 9.11
CA GLY A 95 24.49 -8.49 8.87
C GLY A 95 23.11 -8.99 8.52
N LEU A 96 22.88 -9.32 7.26
CA LEU A 96 21.86 -10.17 6.61
C LEU A 96 20.38 -9.84 6.83
N PRO A 97 19.57 -9.82 5.74
CA PRO A 97 18.21 -9.30 5.75
C PRO A 97 17.24 -10.30 6.38
N THR A 98 16.89 -10.06 7.61
CA THR A 98 15.59 -10.49 8.15
C THR A 98 14.63 -9.35 7.81
N GLU A 99 13.50 -9.63 7.19
CA GLU A 99 12.47 -8.66 6.87
C GLU A 99 12.23 -7.73 8.06
N ALA A 100 12.79 -6.52 7.94
CA ALA A 100 12.65 -5.50 8.94
C ALA A 100 11.24 -4.94 8.83
N ALA A 101 10.50 -4.95 9.94
CA ALA A 101 9.41 -4.01 10.12
C ALA A 101 9.91 -2.60 9.74
N PRO A 102 9.15 -1.81 8.98
CA PRO A 102 9.60 -0.52 8.50
C PRO A 102 10.06 0.33 9.68
N ALA A 103 11.33 0.78 9.62
CA ALA A 103 11.89 1.69 10.59
C ALA A 103 10.96 2.89 10.72
N LEU A 104 10.64 3.29 11.96
CA LEU A 104 9.96 4.56 12.22
C LEU A 104 10.71 5.65 11.46
N PRO A 105 10.01 6.51 10.70
CA PRO A 105 10.65 7.57 9.95
C PRO A 105 11.50 8.41 10.92
N GLN A 106 12.76 8.62 10.55
CA GLN A 106 13.63 9.55 11.26
C GLN A 106 12.90 10.90 11.32
N GLN A 107 13.06 11.62 12.42
CA GLN A 107 12.50 12.94 12.61
C GLN A 107 12.72 13.77 11.33
N GLN A 108 11.61 14.28 10.75
CA GLN A 108 11.68 14.99 9.48
C GLN A 108 12.40 16.33 9.69
N ASP A 109 13.67 16.39 9.31
CA ASP A 109 14.46 17.61 9.40
C ASP A 109 14.10 18.64 8.32
N ARG A 110 13.33 18.24 7.29
CA ARG A 110 12.90 19.11 6.21
C ARG A 110 11.51 18.80 5.71
N VAL A 111 10.68 19.82 5.64
CA VAL A 111 9.42 19.81 4.90
C VAL A 111 9.64 20.54 3.58
N ILE A 112 9.44 19.85 2.47
CA ILE A 112 9.59 20.44 1.13
C ILE A 112 8.26 21.04 0.72
N HIS A 113 8.17 22.37 0.69
CA HIS A 113 7.01 23.13 0.21
C HIS A 113 7.30 23.74 -1.19
N VAL A 114 7.74 22.92 -2.15
CA VAL A 114 7.99 23.42 -3.48
C VAL A 114 6.83 23.07 -4.39
N ILE A 115 6.12 24.09 -4.87
CA ILE A 115 5.22 24.02 -6.00
C ILE A 115 5.99 24.62 -7.18
N SER A 116 6.69 23.80 -7.95
CA SER A 116 7.28 24.22 -9.21
C SER A 116 6.23 24.01 -10.31
N GLY A 117 5.43 25.04 -10.53
CA GLY A 117 4.62 25.14 -11.72
C GLY A 117 5.38 26.01 -12.73
N ARG A 118 5.92 25.42 -13.77
CA ARG A 118 6.34 26.19 -14.92
C ARG A 118 5.08 26.69 -15.60
N SER A 119 4.68 27.91 -15.27
CA SER A 119 3.65 28.64 -15.98
C SER A 119 4.25 29.09 -17.32
N GLU A 120 4.40 28.16 -18.25
CA GLU A 120 4.59 28.52 -19.68
C GLU A 120 3.24 28.67 -20.38
N VAL A 121 2.27 29.21 -19.70
CA VAL A 121 1.16 29.85 -20.39
C VAL A 121 1.58 31.29 -20.60
N SER A 122 2.45 31.46 -21.58
CA SER A 122 2.78 32.78 -22.15
C SER A 122 1.48 33.50 -22.48
N GLY A 123 1.16 34.55 -21.72
CA GLY A 123 0.02 35.42 -21.98
C GLY A 123 -1.13 35.41 -20.97
N ILE A 124 -1.11 34.60 -19.93
CA ILE A 124 -2.13 34.73 -18.88
C ILE A 124 -1.60 35.61 -17.76
N SER A 125 -2.05 36.86 -17.72
CA SER A 125 -1.78 37.75 -16.58
C SER A 125 -2.32 37.15 -15.28
N SER A 126 -1.76 37.52 -14.13
CA SER A 126 -2.22 37.12 -12.79
C SER A 126 -3.75 37.40 -12.59
N ALA A 127 -4.32 38.35 -13.34
CA ALA A 127 -5.75 38.61 -13.39
C ALA A 127 -6.54 37.50 -14.09
N ALA A 128 -5.99 36.88 -15.15
CA ALA A 128 -6.64 35.74 -15.84
C ALA A 128 -6.60 34.46 -15.01
N ALA A 129 -5.51 34.21 -14.26
CA ALA A 129 -5.42 33.12 -13.32
C ALA A 129 -6.42 33.26 -12.16
N LYS A 130 -6.60 34.48 -11.62
CA LYS A 130 -7.63 34.79 -10.62
C LYS A 130 -9.08 34.65 -11.19
N ARG A 131 -9.30 34.99 -12.45
CA ARG A 131 -10.61 34.77 -13.12
C ARG A 131 -10.88 33.28 -13.30
N SER A 132 -9.90 32.48 -13.72
CA SER A 132 -10.03 31.03 -13.87
C SER A 132 -10.38 30.36 -12.54
N THR A 133 -9.71 30.76 -11.44
CA THR A 133 -10.01 30.25 -10.09
C THR A 133 -11.40 30.70 -9.59
N ARG A 134 -11.83 31.91 -9.94
CA ARG A 134 -13.16 32.41 -9.60
C ARG A 134 -14.26 31.68 -10.39
N ASN A 135 -14.04 31.45 -11.69
CA ASN A 135 -14.98 30.69 -12.53
C ASN A 135 -15.07 29.22 -12.09
N ALA A 136 -13.96 28.62 -11.65
CA ALA A 136 -13.99 27.28 -11.09
C ALA A 136 -14.77 27.20 -9.77
N ARG A 137 -14.79 28.26 -8.96
CA ARG A 137 -15.66 28.37 -7.77
C ARG A 137 -17.13 28.59 -8.12
N ASN A 138 -17.43 29.42 -9.09
CA ASN A 138 -18.82 29.71 -9.50
C ASN A 138 -19.47 28.60 -10.32
N SER A 139 -18.69 27.71 -10.95
CA SER A 139 -19.23 26.52 -11.62
C SER A 139 -19.60 25.40 -10.66
N GLN A 140 -19.25 25.51 -9.36
CA GLN A 140 -19.67 24.57 -8.32
C GLN A 140 -21.08 24.87 -7.76
N GLU A 141 -21.68 26.00 -8.06
CA GLU A 141 -23.00 26.40 -7.52
C GLU A 141 -24.21 25.82 -8.27
N ALA A 142 -24.01 25.05 -9.35
CA ALA A 142 -25.06 24.36 -10.09
C ALA A 142 -25.16 22.86 -9.79
N GLU A 143 -24.49 22.36 -8.78
CA GLU A 143 -24.65 20.99 -8.32
C GLU A 143 -25.84 20.92 -7.35
N GLY A 144 -26.82 20.09 -7.70
CA GLY A 144 -27.95 19.74 -6.85
C GLY A 144 -27.49 19.28 -5.45
N PRO A 145 -28.40 19.13 -4.49
CA PRO A 145 -28.06 18.95 -3.08
C PRO A 145 -27.06 17.82 -2.93
N LYS A 146 -25.90 18.13 -2.35
CA LYS A 146 -24.87 17.15 -1.99
C LYS A 146 -25.56 16.04 -1.20
N ARG A 147 -25.68 14.89 -1.82
CA ARG A 147 -26.30 13.71 -1.23
C ARG A 147 -25.42 13.28 -0.07
N LEU A 148 -25.83 13.65 1.14
CA LEU A 148 -25.25 13.06 2.34
C LEU A 148 -25.52 11.56 2.24
N LEU A 149 -24.47 10.76 2.12
CA LEU A 149 -24.56 9.30 2.20
C LEU A 149 -24.97 8.95 3.63
N LEU A 150 -26.28 8.98 3.89
CA LEU A 150 -26.89 8.40 5.08
C LEU A 150 -27.00 6.88 4.85
N GLY A 151 -25.86 6.20 4.87
CA GLY A 151 -25.80 4.76 4.78
C GLY A 151 -24.83 4.24 5.83
N THR A 152 -25.27 3.35 6.65
CA THR A 152 -24.48 2.64 7.66
C THR A 152 -23.52 1.61 7.04
N ASP A 153 -23.45 1.52 5.70
CA ASP A 153 -22.66 0.52 5.01
C ASP A 153 -21.22 1.01 4.85
N GLU A 154 -20.32 0.39 5.58
CA GLU A 154 -18.88 0.64 5.49
C GLU A 154 -18.29 -0.07 4.28
N ILE A 155 -17.52 0.64 3.46
CA ILE A 155 -16.75 0.04 2.37
C ILE A 155 -15.43 -0.49 2.97
N SER A 156 -15.28 -1.79 3.04
CA SER A 156 -14.07 -2.47 3.49
C SER A 156 -13.51 -3.42 2.43
N PHE A 157 -12.21 -3.72 2.50
CA PHE A 157 -11.55 -4.70 1.66
C PHE A 157 -10.92 -5.78 2.54
N THR A 158 -11.10 -7.04 2.16
CA THR A 158 -10.69 -8.19 2.96
C THR A 158 -9.54 -8.95 2.30
N ALA A 159 -8.69 -9.61 3.08
CA ALA A 159 -7.64 -10.48 2.58
C ALA A 159 -8.17 -11.59 1.63
N ARG A 160 -9.38 -12.11 1.91
CA ARG A 160 -10.04 -13.12 1.05
C ARG A 160 -10.32 -12.61 -0.36
N GLU A 161 -10.57 -11.34 -0.54
CA GLU A 161 -10.77 -10.72 -1.87
C GLU A 161 -9.46 -10.64 -2.64
N GLN A 162 -8.34 -10.49 -1.94
CA GLN A 162 -7.01 -10.50 -2.53
C GLN A 162 -6.55 -11.90 -2.97
N GLU A 163 -7.03 -12.98 -2.35
CA GLU A 163 -6.67 -14.37 -2.74
C GLU A 163 -7.03 -14.69 -4.20
N ARG A 164 -7.95 -13.95 -4.80
CA ARG A 164 -8.39 -14.13 -6.20
C ARG A 164 -7.59 -13.30 -7.21
N VAL A 165 -6.65 -12.53 -6.72
CA VAL A 165 -5.80 -11.64 -7.52
C VAL A 165 -4.48 -12.35 -7.80
N LEU A 166 -4.04 -12.34 -9.05
CA LEU A 166 -2.74 -12.90 -9.42
C LEU A 166 -1.62 -12.04 -8.83
N ALA A 167 -0.95 -12.55 -7.82
CA ALA A 167 0.14 -11.87 -7.11
C ALA A 167 1.50 -12.54 -7.38
N PRO A 168 2.63 -11.81 -7.31
CA PRO A 168 2.72 -10.36 -7.13
C PRO A 168 2.32 -9.59 -8.38
N HIS A 169 1.70 -8.40 -8.24
CA HIS A 169 1.28 -7.58 -9.38
C HIS A 169 1.40 -6.07 -9.12
N HIS A 170 1.51 -5.32 -10.20
CA HIS A 170 1.42 -3.86 -10.26
C HIS A 170 0.40 -3.44 -11.32
N ASP A 171 -0.60 -4.30 -11.57
CA ASP A 171 -1.57 -4.09 -12.63
C ASP A 171 -2.47 -2.89 -12.31
N SER A 172 -2.75 -2.06 -13.32
CA SER A 172 -3.75 -1.02 -13.25
C SER A 172 -5.15 -1.61 -13.06
N LEU A 173 -6.07 -0.85 -12.49
CA LEU A 173 -7.43 -1.29 -12.31
C LEU A 173 -8.22 -1.04 -13.60
N VAL A 174 -8.36 -2.09 -14.39
CA VAL A 174 -9.08 -2.10 -15.66
C VAL A 174 -10.35 -2.92 -15.51
N ILE A 175 -11.50 -2.33 -15.86
CA ILE A 175 -12.82 -2.93 -15.69
C ILE A 175 -13.58 -2.97 -17.01
N SER A 176 -14.75 -3.62 -16.99
CA SER A 176 -15.72 -3.61 -18.07
C SER A 176 -17.07 -3.16 -17.53
N LEU A 177 -17.74 -2.22 -18.21
CA LEU A 177 -19.06 -1.69 -17.85
C LEU A 177 -19.93 -1.54 -19.09
N THR A 178 -21.23 -1.45 -18.91
CA THR A 178 -22.15 -1.08 -19.97
C THR A 178 -22.24 0.45 -20.06
N ILE A 179 -21.89 1.01 -21.22
CA ILE A 179 -21.98 2.44 -21.53
C ILE A 179 -22.85 2.60 -22.76
N ALA A 180 -23.88 3.43 -22.70
CA ALA A 180 -24.83 3.64 -23.81
C ALA A 180 -25.32 2.31 -24.43
N ASN A 181 -25.72 1.36 -23.58
CA ASN A 181 -26.18 0.00 -23.95
C ASN A 181 -25.14 -0.91 -24.61
N CYS A 182 -23.86 -0.50 -24.69
CA CYS A 182 -22.77 -1.30 -25.21
C CYS A 182 -21.87 -1.80 -24.06
N LEU A 183 -21.47 -3.08 -24.08
CA LEU A 183 -20.44 -3.57 -23.16
C LEU A 183 -19.09 -3.03 -23.61
N VAL A 184 -18.55 -2.09 -22.84
CA VAL A 184 -17.23 -1.50 -23.08
C VAL A 184 -16.21 -2.19 -22.19
N LYS A 185 -15.19 -2.77 -22.78
CA LYS A 185 -14.03 -3.36 -22.10
C LYS A 185 -12.87 -2.36 -22.08
N ARG A 186 -11.83 -2.68 -21.32
CA ARG A 186 -10.60 -1.87 -21.20
C ARG A 186 -10.90 -0.44 -20.75
N ILE A 187 -11.68 -0.36 -19.68
CA ILE A 187 -11.96 0.89 -18.96
C ILE A 187 -10.94 1.00 -17.82
N LEU A 188 -10.06 2.00 -17.89
CA LEU A 188 -9.13 2.31 -16.81
C LEU A 188 -9.85 3.13 -15.74
N VAL A 189 -9.73 2.72 -14.47
CA VAL A 189 -10.16 3.53 -13.32
C VAL A 189 -8.96 4.29 -12.80
N ASP A 190 -9.00 5.63 -12.89
CA ASP A 190 -7.86 6.50 -12.57
C ASP A 190 -8.31 7.66 -11.66
N ASN A 191 -8.06 7.52 -10.37
CA ASN A 191 -8.37 8.56 -9.37
C ASN A 191 -7.43 9.79 -9.45
N GLY A 192 -6.38 9.75 -10.24
CA GLY A 192 -5.53 10.89 -10.56
C GLY A 192 -6.14 11.84 -11.58
N ARG A 193 -7.08 11.37 -12.40
CA ARG A 193 -7.70 12.17 -13.48
C ARG A 193 -8.83 13.06 -12.99
N SER A 194 -8.83 14.31 -13.46
CA SER A 194 -9.88 15.31 -13.17
C SER A 194 -11.11 15.20 -14.09
N SER A 195 -11.07 14.35 -15.11
CA SER A 195 -12.14 14.21 -16.11
C SER A 195 -12.30 12.75 -16.53
N ASN A 196 -13.52 12.36 -16.91
CA ASN A 196 -13.74 11.11 -17.59
C ASN A 196 -13.42 11.30 -19.08
N ILE A 197 -12.75 10.32 -19.67
CA ILE A 197 -12.32 10.38 -21.07
C ILE A 197 -12.88 9.16 -21.81
N ILE A 198 -13.41 9.38 -23.01
CA ILE A 198 -13.67 8.33 -23.97
C ILE A 198 -12.84 8.59 -25.23
N PHE A 199 -12.10 7.61 -25.67
CA PHE A 199 -11.30 7.73 -26.87
C PHE A 199 -12.18 7.68 -28.11
N HIS A 200 -11.85 8.49 -29.12
CA HIS A 200 -12.68 8.67 -30.31
C HIS A 200 -13.00 7.33 -31.01
N SER A 201 -12.05 6.42 -31.10
CA SER A 201 -12.27 5.07 -31.65
C SER A 201 -13.37 4.30 -30.90
N ALA A 202 -13.38 4.37 -29.58
CA ALA A 202 -14.40 3.72 -28.75
C ALA A 202 -15.75 4.46 -28.88
N TYR A 203 -15.73 5.79 -28.88
CA TYR A 203 -16.93 6.62 -29.06
C TYR A 203 -17.62 6.32 -30.40
N ALA A 204 -16.89 6.26 -31.51
CA ALA A 204 -17.42 5.94 -32.82
C ALA A 204 -18.11 4.58 -32.89
N ASN A 205 -17.60 3.61 -32.12
CA ASN A 205 -18.15 2.24 -32.07
C ASN A 205 -19.43 2.14 -31.20
N LEU A 206 -19.82 3.19 -30.46
CA LEU A 206 -21.08 3.18 -29.70
C LEU A 206 -22.32 3.37 -30.59
N GLY A 207 -22.14 3.73 -31.85
CA GLY A 207 -23.25 3.92 -32.80
C GLY A 207 -24.21 5.05 -32.45
N LEU A 208 -23.71 6.07 -31.76
CA LEU A 208 -24.51 7.23 -31.33
C LEU A 208 -24.78 8.20 -32.48
N GLU A 209 -25.90 8.92 -32.39
CA GLU A 209 -26.20 9.99 -33.35
C GLU A 209 -25.13 11.10 -33.32
N PRO A 210 -24.79 11.73 -34.48
CA PRO A 210 -23.81 12.81 -34.53
C PRO A 210 -24.13 14.00 -33.63
N LYS A 211 -25.42 14.20 -33.28
CA LYS A 211 -25.89 15.25 -32.36
C LYS A 211 -25.56 14.97 -30.88
N ALA A 212 -25.22 13.76 -30.53
CA ALA A 212 -24.89 13.41 -29.15
C ALA A 212 -23.62 14.12 -28.66
N LEU A 213 -22.70 14.43 -29.58
CA LEU A 213 -21.47 15.15 -29.26
C LEU A 213 -21.68 16.66 -29.25
N THR A 214 -21.57 17.27 -28.08
CA THR A 214 -21.49 18.72 -27.95
C THR A 214 -20.08 19.18 -28.32
N ARG A 215 -19.94 19.87 -29.46
CA ARG A 215 -18.65 20.38 -29.95
C ARG A 215 -18.19 21.57 -29.09
N LYS A 216 -17.54 21.28 -27.99
CA LYS A 216 -16.90 22.22 -27.08
C LYS A 216 -15.49 21.78 -26.85
N ALA A 217 -14.53 22.40 -27.52
CA ALA A 217 -13.12 22.09 -27.35
C ALA A 217 -12.69 22.49 -25.92
N THR A 218 -12.35 21.51 -25.11
CA THR A 218 -11.82 21.70 -23.76
C THR A 218 -10.37 21.23 -23.75
N PRO A 219 -9.40 22.07 -23.36
CA PRO A 219 -8.04 21.65 -23.30
C PRO A 219 -7.83 20.66 -22.14
N LEU A 220 -7.21 19.53 -22.42
CA LEU A 220 -6.70 18.59 -21.43
C LEU A 220 -5.20 18.83 -21.26
N VAL A 221 -4.77 19.05 -20.03
CA VAL A 221 -3.37 19.25 -19.70
C VAL A 221 -2.84 17.94 -19.10
N GLY A 222 -1.82 17.37 -19.73
CA GLY A 222 -1.11 16.21 -19.22
C GLY A 222 -0.19 16.56 -18.06
N PHE A 223 0.38 15.53 -17.42
CA PHE A 223 1.28 15.70 -16.26
C PHE A 223 2.57 16.46 -16.63
N SER A 224 3.07 16.28 -17.84
CA SER A 224 4.25 16.98 -18.40
C SER A 224 3.94 18.41 -18.89
N GLY A 225 2.67 18.86 -18.79
CA GLY A 225 2.24 20.17 -19.26
C GLY A 225 1.81 20.18 -20.73
N GLU A 226 1.81 19.06 -21.41
CA GLU A 226 1.28 18.94 -22.78
C GLU A 226 -0.23 19.22 -22.81
N VAL A 227 -0.66 19.97 -23.82
CA VAL A 227 -2.07 20.33 -23.99
C VAL A 227 -2.63 19.58 -25.18
N LYS A 228 -3.71 18.82 -24.95
CA LYS A 228 -4.47 18.15 -25.98
C LYS A 228 -5.89 18.70 -26.06
N GLN A 229 -6.33 19.09 -27.26
CA GLN A 229 -7.69 19.55 -27.46
C GLN A 229 -8.64 18.35 -27.57
N THR A 230 -9.81 18.46 -26.95
CA THR A 230 -10.87 17.47 -27.10
C THR A 230 -11.71 17.75 -28.33
N LEU A 231 -12.37 16.72 -28.90
CA LEU A 231 -13.34 16.85 -29.95
C LEU A 231 -14.67 17.44 -29.46
N GLY A 232 -14.95 17.28 -28.17
CA GLY A 232 -16.16 17.76 -27.53
C GLY A 232 -16.47 16.98 -26.25
N GLU A 233 -17.69 17.21 -25.77
CA GLU A 233 -18.23 16.58 -24.55
C GLU A 233 -19.47 15.75 -24.92
N VAL A 234 -19.65 14.61 -24.23
CA VAL A 234 -20.84 13.77 -24.39
C VAL A 234 -21.31 13.29 -23.02
N LEU A 235 -22.62 13.25 -22.81
CA LEU A 235 -23.26 12.72 -21.61
C LEU A 235 -23.81 11.32 -21.94
N LEU A 236 -23.29 10.28 -21.28
CA LEU A 236 -23.65 8.89 -21.54
C LEU A 236 -24.11 8.20 -20.26
N PRO A 237 -25.11 7.31 -20.32
CA PRO A 237 -25.47 6.45 -19.22
C PRO A 237 -24.38 5.36 -19.02
N VAL A 238 -23.89 5.25 -17.80
CA VAL A 238 -22.96 4.20 -17.35
C VAL A 238 -23.68 3.30 -16.35
N TYR A 239 -23.83 2.04 -16.69
CA TYR A 239 -24.48 1.06 -15.84
C TYR A 239 -23.44 0.22 -15.09
N ALA A 240 -23.57 0.18 -13.76
CA ALA A 240 -22.72 -0.58 -12.86
C ALA A 240 -23.57 -1.19 -11.73
N GLU A 241 -23.66 -2.52 -11.65
CA GLU A 241 -24.26 -3.28 -10.54
C GLU A 241 -25.62 -2.74 -10.04
N GLY A 242 -26.51 -2.38 -10.97
CA GLY A 242 -27.86 -1.88 -10.68
C GLY A 242 -27.98 -0.36 -10.56
N ILE A 243 -26.89 0.38 -10.70
CA ILE A 243 -26.90 1.85 -10.80
C ILE A 243 -26.69 2.26 -12.24
N ASN A 244 -27.53 3.20 -12.71
CA ASN A 244 -27.37 3.85 -14.01
C ASN A 244 -27.02 5.33 -13.76
N GLN A 245 -25.75 5.69 -13.98
CA GLN A 245 -25.23 7.02 -13.73
C GLN A 245 -25.01 7.76 -15.04
N ALA A 246 -25.68 8.91 -15.21
CA ALA A 246 -25.39 9.82 -16.32
C ALA A 246 -23.99 10.43 -16.13
N THR A 247 -23.08 10.09 -17.00
CA THR A 247 -21.65 10.41 -16.87
C THR A 247 -21.20 11.26 -18.04
N LYS A 248 -20.57 12.41 -17.75
CA LYS A 248 -19.98 13.27 -18.75
C LYS A 248 -18.59 12.78 -19.13
N PHE A 249 -18.35 12.62 -20.42
CA PHE A 249 -17.06 12.25 -21.00
C PHE A 249 -16.53 13.35 -21.91
N LEU A 250 -15.23 13.53 -21.89
CA LEU A 250 -14.49 14.27 -22.91
C LEU A 250 -14.06 13.30 -24.00
N VAL A 251 -14.39 13.61 -25.25
CA VAL A 251 -13.99 12.78 -26.40
C VAL A 251 -12.62 13.23 -26.89
N VAL A 252 -11.67 12.32 -26.89
CA VAL A 252 -10.27 12.62 -27.26
C VAL A 252 -9.86 11.78 -28.45
N ASP A 253 -9.31 12.45 -29.47
CA ASP A 253 -8.74 11.78 -30.62
C ASP A 253 -7.23 11.55 -30.41
N CYS A 254 -6.93 10.37 -29.91
CA CYS A 254 -5.56 9.84 -29.84
C CYS A 254 -5.59 8.32 -29.75
N LEU A 255 -4.49 7.70 -30.16
CA LEU A 255 -4.29 6.29 -29.98
C LEU A 255 -4.16 5.96 -28.49
N SER A 256 -4.87 4.93 -28.06
CA SER A 256 -4.81 4.44 -26.68
C SER A 256 -5.09 2.94 -26.68
N SER A 257 -4.44 2.24 -25.77
CA SER A 257 -4.75 0.84 -25.44
C SER A 257 -6.05 0.70 -24.65
N TYR A 258 -6.51 1.79 -24.03
CA TYR A 258 -7.79 1.87 -23.30
C TYR A 258 -8.89 2.44 -24.19
N ASN A 259 -10.12 2.04 -23.92
CA ASN A 259 -11.31 2.59 -24.57
C ASN A 259 -11.87 3.82 -23.82
N VAL A 260 -11.79 3.76 -22.51
CA VAL A 260 -12.35 4.77 -21.59
C VAL A 260 -11.42 4.92 -20.39
N ILE A 261 -11.38 6.13 -19.82
CA ILE A 261 -10.81 6.40 -18.51
C ILE A 261 -11.90 6.99 -17.62
N LEU A 262 -12.22 6.34 -16.52
CA LEU A 262 -13.09 6.85 -15.47
C LEU A 262 -12.25 7.57 -14.43
N GLY A 263 -12.40 8.88 -14.37
CA GLY A 263 -11.70 9.76 -13.44
C GLY A 263 -12.50 10.04 -12.18
N ARG A 264 -11.99 10.99 -11.38
CA ARG A 264 -12.64 11.43 -10.14
C ARG A 264 -14.12 11.80 -10.29
N PRO A 265 -14.60 12.45 -11.37
CA PRO A 265 -16.02 12.76 -11.44
C PRO A 265 -16.91 11.53 -11.30
N TRP A 266 -16.66 10.46 -12.08
CA TRP A 266 -17.44 9.24 -11.97
C TRP A 266 -17.23 8.55 -10.61
N ILE A 267 -15.97 8.48 -10.14
CA ILE A 267 -15.62 7.84 -8.84
C ILE A 267 -16.38 8.52 -7.70
N HIS A 268 -16.42 9.87 -7.69
CA HIS A 268 -17.09 10.63 -6.64
C HIS A 268 -18.61 10.56 -6.75
N ASP A 269 -19.17 10.65 -7.96
CA ASP A 269 -20.62 10.57 -8.19
C ASP A 269 -21.16 9.20 -7.76
N MET A 270 -20.39 8.14 -7.95
CA MET A 270 -20.72 6.78 -7.49
C MET A 270 -20.44 6.56 -6.01
N GLY A 271 -19.75 7.46 -5.30
CA GLY A 271 -19.21 7.21 -3.98
C GLY A 271 -18.27 6.01 -3.97
N ALA A 272 -17.56 5.79 -5.06
CA ALA A 272 -16.76 4.59 -5.28
C ALA A 272 -15.37 4.68 -4.64
N VAL A 273 -14.89 3.55 -4.16
CA VAL A 273 -13.53 3.38 -3.65
C VAL A 273 -12.82 2.33 -4.51
N PRO A 274 -11.90 2.75 -5.40
CA PRO A 274 -11.09 1.82 -6.18
C PRO A 274 -9.91 1.29 -5.35
N SER A 275 -9.63 -0.01 -5.46
CA SER A 275 -8.46 -0.65 -4.89
C SER A 275 -7.72 -1.47 -5.96
N THR A 276 -6.56 -0.97 -6.38
CA THR A 276 -5.68 -1.69 -7.30
C THR A 276 -5.15 -2.97 -6.66
N LEU A 277 -4.84 -2.95 -5.36
CA LEU A 277 -4.35 -4.12 -4.63
C LEU A 277 -5.35 -5.29 -4.67
N HIS A 278 -6.65 -5.01 -4.50
CA HIS A 278 -7.70 -6.04 -4.51
C HIS A 278 -8.33 -6.22 -5.90
N GLN A 279 -7.92 -5.42 -6.89
CA GLN A 279 -8.50 -5.39 -8.24
C GLN A 279 -10.04 -5.28 -8.20
N LEU A 280 -10.54 -4.33 -7.39
CA LEU A 280 -11.96 -4.07 -7.15
C LEU A 280 -12.25 -2.58 -7.12
N VAL A 281 -13.46 -2.22 -7.60
CA VAL A 281 -14.10 -0.92 -7.33
C VAL A 281 -15.34 -1.19 -6.52
N LYS A 282 -15.41 -0.70 -5.30
CA LYS A 282 -16.60 -0.84 -4.43
C LYS A 282 -17.35 0.47 -4.31
N PHE A 283 -18.67 0.41 -4.28
CA PHE A 283 -19.54 1.58 -4.14
C PHE A 283 -20.88 1.21 -3.49
N PRO A 284 -21.51 2.18 -2.81
CA PRO A 284 -22.80 1.98 -2.17
C PRO A 284 -23.92 1.94 -3.21
N THR A 285 -24.85 1.03 -3.01
CA THR A 285 -26.09 0.94 -3.77
C THR A 285 -27.29 0.86 -2.81
N PRO A 286 -28.54 1.03 -3.26
CA PRO A 286 -29.71 0.81 -2.41
C PRO A 286 -29.82 -0.60 -1.84
N ARG A 287 -29.06 -1.55 -2.37
CA ARG A 287 -29.00 -2.95 -1.95
C ARG A 287 -27.68 -3.31 -1.24
N GLY A 288 -27.04 -2.35 -0.57
CA GLY A 288 -25.75 -2.52 0.09
C GLY A 288 -24.56 -2.26 -0.83
N ILE A 289 -23.37 -2.54 -0.32
CA ILE A 289 -22.12 -2.33 -1.07
C ILE A 289 -22.00 -3.34 -2.21
N LYS A 290 -21.76 -2.85 -3.43
CA LYS A 290 -21.48 -3.65 -4.61
C LYS A 290 -20.04 -3.46 -5.06
N ALA A 291 -19.55 -4.42 -5.84
CA ALA A 291 -18.18 -4.41 -6.34
C ALA A 291 -18.11 -4.79 -7.80
N VAL A 292 -17.35 -4.02 -8.58
CA VAL A 292 -16.94 -4.38 -9.94
C VAL A 292 -15.51 -4.89 -9.89
N LYS A 293 -15.25 -6.04 -10.53
CA LYS A 293 -13.94 -6.69 -10.56
C LYS A 293 -13.07 -6.12 -11.67
N GLY A 294 -11.79 -5.97 -11.37
CA GLY A 294 -10.75 -5.70 -12.33
C GLY A 294 -10.45 -6.93 -13.20
N ASP A 295 -9.96 -6.66 -14.38
CA ASP A 295 -9.49 -7.64 -15.36
C ASP A 295 -7.98 -7.44 -15.56
N GLN A 296 -7.19 -8.26 -14.84
CA GLN A 296 -5.73 -8.19 -14.88
C GLN A 296 -5.15 -8.59 -16.24
N GLU A 297 -5.82 -9.47 -17.00
CA GLU A 297 -5.39 -9.86 -18.33
C GLU A 297 -5.48 -8.68 -19.30
N ASN A 298 -6.62 -8.00 -19.31
CA ASN A 298 -6.80 -6.77 -20.07
C ASN A 298 -5.85 -5.66 -19.61
N ALA A 299 -5.60 -5.53 -18.31
CA ALA A 299 -4.66 -4.54 -17.77
C ALA A 299 -3.24 -4.77 -18.31
N ARG A 300 -2.74 -5.99 -18.24
CA ARG A 300 -1.42 -6.39 -18.78
C ARG A 300 -1.33 -6.22 -20.29
N SER A 301 -2.38 -6.63 -21.02
CA SER A 301 -2.45 -6.44 -22.47
C SER A 301 -2.39 -4.97 -22.86
N CYS A 302 -3.13 -4.10 -22.19
CA CYS A 302 -3.09 -2.65 -22.41
C CYS A 302 -1.68 -2.09 -22.14
N TYR A 303 -1.06 -2.48 -21.04
CA TYR A 303 0.31 -2.04 -20.71
C TYR A 303 1.33 -2.47 -21.76
N GLN A 304 1.30 -3.74 -22.18
CA GLN A 304 2.19 -4.25 -23.22
C GLN A 304 2.02 -3.53 -24.56
N THR A 305 0.79 -3.19 -24.92
CA THR A 305 0.51 -2.43 -26.14
C THR A 305 1.10 -1.01 -26.08
N THR A 306 1.04 -0.37 -24.92
CA THR A 306 1.62 0.97 -24.71
C THR A 306 3.15 0.96 -24.83
N LEU A 307 3.82 -0.15 -24.48
CA LEU A 307 5.28 -0.28 -24.59
C LEU A 307 5.78 -0.51 -26.03
N LYS A 308 4.90 -0.95 -26.93
CA LYS A 308 5.24 -1.27 -28.34
C LYS A 308 5.00 -0.12 -29.31
N GLY A 309 4.35 0.94 -28.90
CA GLY A 309 4.06 2.15 -29.66
C GLY A 309 4.93 3.30 -29.24
#